data_0ad86eb974aa14db01f72234acf0c25e
#
_entry.id   0ad86eb974aa14db01f72234acf0c25e
#
_cell.length_a   1.000
_cell.length_b   1.000
_cell.length_c   1.000
_cell.angle_alpha   90.00
_cell.angle_beta   90.00
_cell.angle_gamma   90.00
#
_symmetry.space_group_name_H-M   'P 1'
#
loop_
_entity.id
_entity.type
_entity.pdbx_description
1 polymer ?
#
loop_
_entity_poly.entity_id
_entity_poly.type
_entity_poly.pdbx_seq_one_letter_code
_entity_poly.pdbx_strand_id
1 'polypeptide(L)'
;MVPDEMQAAVLTGFGGPEVLEVRSVPVPRPGDGEVLVRVAAAALNNTDIWTRQGAYGLPGDPDARAGWRGPVDFPRIQGGDIAGEVVAVGGGVDPARVGRRVLVDPAFYDGPGPDARPVGLLGSEADGGFAGYAVAADERAHDVTDSPLTDDELAALPVAYGTAAGMLARGGIAGGETVLVTGASGGVGLAAVQLAAARGARVVAITAAGKEEAVREGGAAEVVLRDRDPAAVADAVGRVAGRPLDAVVDVVGGPLLPALLDRVRDGGRWVIAGAIGGARVDLDLRRLYLHNVALVGSSMHTPAHFAELVADAVAGRVRPRIAGRRPLSAIHEAQEEFARAEHVGKIVVHPG
;
A
#
# COMPACT_ATOMS: atom_id res chain seq x y z
N MET A 1 -0.72 16.81 -27.41
CA MET A 1 0.61 17.48 -27.29
C MET A 1 0.95 17.56 -25.82
N VAL A 2 2.14 17.14 -25.41
CA VAL A 2 2.59 17.25 -24.00
C VAL A 2 2.98 18.71 -23.74
N PRO A 3 2.47 19.36 -22.66
CA PRO A 3 2.81 20.72 -22.32
C PRO A 3 4.27 20.82 -21.79
N ASP A 4 4.79 22.04 -21.70
CA ASP A 4 6.13 22.27 -21.14
C ASP A 4 6.14 22.23 -19.60
N GLU A 5 5.02 22.59 -18.95
CA GLU A 5 4.87 22.62 -17.50
C GLU A 5 3.62 21.85 -17.05
N MET A 6 3.68 21.38 -15.81
CA MET A 6 2.58 20.69 -15.12
C MET A 6 2.42 21.15 -13.68
N GLN A 7 1.25 20.93 -13.09
CA GLN A 7 1.07 21.06 -11.64
C GLN A 7 1.59 19.81 -10.93
N ALA A 8 2.30 20.00 -9.81
CA ALA A 8 2.79 18.90 -8.97
C ALA A 8 2.75 19.27 -7.48
N ALA A 9 2.53 18.29 -6.63
CA ALA A 9 2.70 18.42 -5.19
C ALA A 9 4.15 18.05 -4.81
N VAL A 10 4.92 19.09 -4.50
CA VAL A 10 6.37 19.04 -4.32
C VAL A 10 6.72 19.12 -2.84
N LEU A 11 7.39 18.12 -2.32
CA LEU A 11 7.93 18.06 -0.98
C LEU A 11 9.28 18.80 -0.94
N THR A 12 9.40 19.84 -0.11
CA THR A 12 10.58 20.71 -0.03
C THR A 12 11.50 20.38 1.14
N GLY A 13 11.07 19.51 2.04
CA GLY A 13 11.79 19.06 3.23
C GLY A 13 10.96 18.12 4.08
N PHE A 14 11.51 17.65 5.20
CA PHE A 14 10.73 16.90 6.18
C PHE A 14 9.96 17.85 7.10
N GLY A 15 8.64 17.60 7.26
CA GLY A 15 7.81 18.45 8.13
C GLY A 15 6.35 18.06 8.16
N GLY A 16 5.52 19.05 8.53
CA GLY A 16 4.07 18.98 8.47
C GLY A 16 3.52 19.24 7.06
N PRO A 17 2.21 19.52 6.91
CA PRO A 17 1.62 19.82 5.60
C PRO A 17 2.28 20.99 4.87
N GLU A 18 2.84 21.95 5.59
CA GLU A 18 3.46 23.19 5.07
C GLU A 18 4.66 22.95 4.15
N VAL A 19 5.33 21.80 4.23
CA VAL A 19 6.47 21.48 3.36
C VAL A 19 6.06 20.81 2.05
N LEU A 20 4.76 20.59 1.82
CA LEU A 20 4.20 20.05 0.58
C LEU A 20 3.57 21.21 -0.21
N GLU A 21 4.19 21.61 -1.32
CA GLU A 21 3.77 22.75 -2.13
C GLU A 21 3.14 22.29 -3.45
N VAL A 22 1.94 22.77 -3.78
CA VAL A 22 1.39 22.61 -5.12
C VAL A 22 1.89 23.76 -5.98
N ARG A 23 2.67 23.42 -7.02
CA ARG A 23 3.29 24.42 -7.90
C ARG A 23 3.49 23.91 -9.32
N SER A 24 3.69 24.84 -10.27
CA SER A 24 4.11 24.52 -11.63
C SER A 24 5.57 24.06 -11.65
N VAL A 25 5.82 22.97 -12.36
CA VAL A 25 7.17 22.40 -12.59
C VAL A 25 7.29 21.94 -14.05
N PRO A 26 8.50 21.86 -14.61
CA PRO A 26 8.70 21.32 -15.95
C PRO A 26 8.17 19.88 -16.06
N VAL A 27 7.54 19.56 -17.19
CA VAL A 27 7.17 18.16 -17.50
C VAL A 27 8.46 17.38 -17.77
N PRO A 28 8.69 16.23 -17.09
CA PRO A 28 9.89 15.44 -17.31
C PRO A 28 9.87 14.80 -18.70
N ARG A 29 11.06 14.49 -19.23
CA ARG A 29 11.20 13.76 -20.49
C ARG A 29 11.64 12.33 -20.21
N PRO A 30 11.03 11.31 -20.85
CA PRO A 30 11.45 9.94 -20.67
C PRO A 30 12.84 9.72 -21.28
N GLY A 31 13.74 9.10 -20.52
CA GLY A 31 15.05 8.64 -20.98
C GLY A 31 14.96 7.29 -21.71
N ASP A 32 16.13 6.69 -22.02
CA ASP A 32 16.18 5.37 -22.64
C ASP A 32 15.52 4.30 -21.74
N GLY A 33 14.64 3.48 -22.32
CA GLY A 33 13.90 2.46 -21.60
C GLY A 33 12.74 2.98 -20.73
N GLU A 34 12.40 4.27 -20.84
CA GLU A 34 11.35 4.89 -20.03
C GLU A 34 10.14 5.34 -20.85
N VAL A 35 9.01 5.48 -20.18
CA VAL A 35 7.79 6.06 -20.71
C VAL A 35 7.37 7.28 -19.91
N LEU A 36 6.75 8.25 -20.57
CA LEU A 36 6.05 9.37 -19.93
C LEU A 36 4.57 9.02 -19.81
N VAL A 37 4.08 8.95 -18.58
CA VAL A 37 2.68 8.68 -18.25
C VAL A 37 1.98 9.99 -17.91
N ARG A 38 0.89 10.30 -18.61
CA ARG A 38 -0.08 11.29 -18.16
C ARG A 38 -0.89 10.66 -17.04
N VAL A 39 -0.77 11.20 -15.83
CA VAL A 39 -1.43 10.66 -14.64
C VAL A 39 -2.91 10.99 -14.68
N ALA A 40 -3.75 9.98 -14.77
CA ALA A 40 -5.20 10.12 -14.70
C ALA A 40 -5.67 10.16 -13.24
N ALA A 41 -5.07 9.31 -12.40
CA ALA A 41 -5.36 9.21 -10.99
C ALA A 41 -4.13 8.74 -10.20
N ALA A 42 -4.00 9.25 -8.98
CA ALA A 42 -3.00 8.83 -7.98
C ALA A 42 -3.68 8.67 -6.62
N ALA A 43 -3.29 7.67 -5.81
CA ALA A 43 -3.98 7.43 -4.55
C ALA A 43 -3.07 7.64 -3.34
N LEU A 44 -3.66 8.15 -2.24
CA LEU A 44 -2.96 8.41 -0.98
C LEU A 44 -2.61 7.11 -0.24
N ASN A 45 -1.46 7.14 0.40
CA ASN A 45 -0.94 6.07 1.26
C ASN A 45 -0.33 6.64 2.56
N ASN A 46 -0.22 5.82 3.60
CA ASN A 46 0.52 6.20 4.80
C ASN A 46 1.98 6.54 4.49
N THR A 47 2.56 5.91 3.49
CA THR A 47 3.95 6.17 3.09
C THR A 47 4.17 7.61 2.61
N ASP A 48 3.17 8.26 2.01
CA ASP A 48 3.26 9.67 1.62
C ASP A 48 3.41 10.57 2.86
N ILE A 49 2.60 10.32 3.90
CA ILE A 49 2.67 11.07 5.16
C ILE A 49 3.97 10.74 5.91
N TRP A 50 4.33 9.48 6.01
CA TRP A 50 5.54 9.06 6.73
C TRP A 50 6.83 9.55 6.06
N THR A 51 6.89 9.53 4.72
CA THR A 51 8.02 10.10 3.96
C THR A 51 8.10 11.62 4.19
N ARG A 52 6.97 12.34 4.15
CA ARG A 52 6.94 13.77 4.46
C ARG A 52 7.44 14.07 5.87
N GLN A 53 7.07 13.25 6.84
CA GLN A 53 7.50 13.39 8.24
C GLN A 53 8.94 12.92 8.49
N GLY A 54 9.51 12.12 7.57
CA GLY A 54 10.79 11.46 7.77
C GLY A 54 10.71 10.33 8.79
N ALA A 55 9.57 9.63 8.88
CA ALA A 55 9.25 8.72 9.99
C ALA A 55 9.79 7.28 9.84
N TYR A 56 10.54 6.99 8.78
CA TYR A 56 11.04 5.61 8.55
C TYR A 56 12.36 5.30 9.26
N GLY A 57 13.14 6.31 9.64
CA GLY A 57 14.44 6.10 10.26
C GLY A 57 15.52 5.58 9.31
N LEU A 58 16.72 5.43 9.82
CA LEU A 58 17.86 4.85 9.10
C LEU A 58 18.34 3.57 9.80
N PRO A 59 19.01 2.66 9.09
CA PRO A 59 19.70 1.53 9.71
C PRO A 59 20.70 2.03 10.76
N GLY A 60 20.54 1.58 12.02
CA GLY A 60 21.39 2.02 13.13
C GLY A 60 20.96 3.33 13.79
N ASP A 61 20.06 4.11 13.20
CA ASP A 61 19.46 5.31 13.77
C ASP A 61 17.96 5.38 13.43
N PRO A 62 17.10 4.68 14.18
CA PRO A 62 15.67 4.63 13.91
C PRO A 62 14.93 5.95 14.16
N ASP A 63 15.57 6.90 14.85
CA ASP A 63 15.00 8.21 15.14
C ASP A 63 15.47 9.30 14.14
N ALA A 64 16.39 8.96 13.21
CA ALA A 64 16.79 9.84 12.11
C ALA A 64 15.61 10.08 11.14
N ARG A 65 15.55 11.29 10.57
CA ARG A 65 14.57 11.57 9.53
C ARG A 65 14.99 10.95 8.19
N ALA A 66 14.13 10.11 7.64
CA ALA A 66 14.39 9.42 6.38
C ALA A 66 13.11 9.13 5.60
N GLY A 67 13.26 8.88 4.30
CA GLY A 67 12.25 8.30 3.44
C GLY A 67 12.12 6.79 3.64
N TRP A 68 11.43 6.13 2.71
CA TRP A 68 11.05 4.73 2.86
C TRP A 68 12.26 3.76 2.98
N ARG A 69 13.35 4.03 2.27
CA ARG A 69 14.57 3.19 2.31
C ARG A 69 15.86 3.95 2.57
N GLY A 70 15.78 5.24 2.79
CA GLY A 70 16.96 6.05 3.01
C GLY A 70 16.71 7.55 3.00
N PRO A 71 17.73 8.35 2.77
CA PRO A 71 17.61 9.79 2.62
C PRO A 71 16.66 10.15 1.46
N VAL A 72 15.96 11.27 1.60
CA VAL A 72 15.16 11.85 0.50
C VAL A 72 15.91 13.05 -0.07
N ASP A 73 16.11 13.03 -1.38
CA ASP A 73 16.64 14.19 -2.11
C ASP A 73 15.49 15.17 -2.40
N PHE A 74 15.58 16.35 -1.81
CA PHE A 74 14.59 17.41 -2.04
C PHE A 74 15.04 18.39 -3.15
N PRO A 75 14.09 18.94 -3.94
CA PRO A 75 12.63 18.74 -3.86
C PRO A 75 12.20 17.38 -4.42
N ARG A 76 11.09 16.82 -3.91
CA ARG A 76 10.56 15.51 -4.31
C ARG A 76 9.06 15.60 -4.62
N ILE A 77 8.61 15.11 -5.78
CA ILE A 77 7.18 14.92 -6.06
C ILE A 77 6.73 13.65 -5.37
N GLN A 78 5.70 13.74 -4.51
CA GLN A 78 5.14 12.59 -3.80
C GLN A 78 4.16 11.74 -4.64
N GLY A 79 3.67 10.63 -4.10
CA GLY A 79 2.65 9.75 -4.67
C GLY A 79 3.22 8.50 -5.31
N GLY A 80 3.09 7.35 -4.61
CA GLY A 80 3.55 6.04 -5.11
C GLY A 80 2.57 5.39 -6.09
N ASP A 81 1.28 5.68 -5.95
CA ASP A 81 0.22 5.05 -6.76
C ASP A 81 -0.04 5.85 -8.03
N ILE A 82 0.08 5.22 -9.20
CA ILE A 82 -0.13 5.88 -10.51
C ILE A 82 -0.94 4.98 -11.43
N ALA A 83 -2.06 5.49 -11.95
CA ALA A 83 -2.74 4.98 -13.13
C ALA A 83 -2.86 6.09 -14.16
N GLY A 84 -2.68 5.79 -15.45
CA GLY A 84 -2.71 6.80 -16.49
C GLY A 84 -2.50 6.24 -17.88
N GLU A 85 -2.09 7.11 -18.79
CA GLU A 85 -1.87 6.78 -20.21
C GLU A 85 -0.45 7.16 -20.62
N VAL A 86 0.23 6.28 -21.34
CA VAL A 86 1.53 6.57 -21.95
C VAL A 86 1.35 7.60 -23.06
N VAL A 87 2.02 8.75 -22.95
CA VAL A 87 1.92 9.86 -23.92
C VAL A 87 3.20 10.13 -24.69
N ALA A 88 4.32 9.61 -24.22
CA ALA A 88 5.61 9.63 -24.93
C ALA A 88 6.47 8.45 -24.47
N VAL A 89 7.43 8.08 -25.30
CA VAL A 89 8.39 7.01 -25.02
C VAL A 89 9.82 7.50 -25.25
N GLY A 90 10.75 6.98 -24.47
CA GLY A 90 12.18 7.23 -24.62
C GLY A 90 12.86 6.27 -25.60
N GLY A 91 14.18 6.39 -25.73
CA GLY A 91 14.96 5.51 -26.60
C GLY A 91 14.79 4.04 -26.23
N GLY A 92 14.71 3.18 -27.24
CA GLY A 92 14.60 1.73 -27.07
C GLY A 92 13.22 1.20 -26.66
N VAL A 93 12.23 2.06 -26.40
CA VAL A 93 10.85 1.65 -26.10
C VAL A 93 10.02 1.62 -27.40
N ASP A 94 9.14 0.62 -27.52
CA ASP A 94 8.23 0.49 -28.68
C ASP A 94 7.28 1.70 -28.74
N PRO A 95 7.24 2.48 -29.86
CA PRO A 95 6.31 3.58 -30.04
C PRO A 95 4.82 3.19 -29.91
N ALA A 96 4.47 1.91 -30.12
CA ALA A 96 3.10 1.40 -29.94
C ALA A 96 2.62 1.44 -28.48
N ARG A 97 3.50 1.74 -27.54
CA ARG A 97 3.15 2.01 -26.13
C ARG A 97 2.34 3.29 -25.96
N VAL A 98 2.53 4.27 -26.85
CA VAL A 98 1.76 5.54 -26.78
C VAL A 98 0.26 5.26 -26.97
N GLY A 99 -0.55 5.82 -26.07
CA GLY A 99 -1.98 5.60 -25.98
C GLY A 99 -2.39 4.39 -25.15
N ARG A 100 -1.44 3.59 -24.65
CA ARG A 100 -1.76 2.48 -23.73
C ARG A 100 -2.08 2.99 -22.34
N ARG A 101 -3.16 2.46 -21.77
CA ARG A 101 -3.53 2.67 -20.37
C ARG A 101 -2.68 1.79 -19.49
N VAL A 102 -2.03 2.39 -18.47
CA VAL A 102 -1.05 1.69 -17.65
C VAL A 102 -1.31 1.83 -16.16
N LEU A 103 -0.92 0.78 -15.43
CA LEU A 103 -0.75 0.75 -14.00
C LEU A 103 0.76 0.70 -13.70
N VAL A 104 1.28 1.68 -12.95
CA VAL A 104 2.70 1.76 -12.68
C VAL A 104 3.04 0.98 -11.41
N ASP A 105 4.01 0.06 -11.50
CA ASP A 105 4.65 -0.54 -10.35
C ASP A 105 5.55 0.51 -9.67
N PRO A 106 5.23 0.92 -8.43
CA PRO A 106 5.96 2.00 -7.77
C PRO A 106 7.31 1.58 -7.21
N ALA A 107 7.62 0.28 -7.13
CA ALA A 107 8.82 -0.20 -6.47
C ALA A 107 10.03 -0.22 -7.40
N PHE A 108 11.20 0.13 -6.86
CA PHE A 108 12.51 -0.15 -7.44
C PHE A 108 13.06 -1.43 -6.84
N TYR A 109 13.78 -2.23 -7.62
CA TYR A 109 14.22 -3.56 -7.20
C TYR A 109 15.74 -3.70 -7.20
N ASP A 110 16.26 -4.61 -6.38
CA ASP A 110 17.70 -4.88 -6.22
C ASP A 110 18.30 -5.71 -7.37
N GLY A 111 17.52 -6.07 -8.37
CA GLY A 111 17.96 -6.81 -9.55
C GLY A 111 16.78 -7.24 -10.43
N PRO A 112 17.06 -7.84 -11.57
CA PRO A 112 16.06 -8.44 -12.43
C PRO A 112 15.57 -9.76 -11.82
N GLY A 113 14.30 -10.06 -12.00
CA GLY A 113 13.75 -11.36 -11.63
C GLY A 113 12.46 -11.23 -10.81
N PRO A 114 11.67 -12.31 -10.78
CA PRO A 114 10.32 -12.29 -10.23
C PRO A 114 10.29 -12.07 -8.71
N ASP A 115 11.36 -12.45 -8.00
CA ASP A 115 11.47 -12.37 -6.54
C ASP A 115 12.41 -11.25 -6.06
N ALA A 116 12.80 -10.33 -6.95
CA ALA A 116 13.66 -9.20 -6.61
C ALA A 116 13.05 -8.37 -5.47
N ARG A 117 13.90 -7.88 -4.57
CA ARG A 117 13.46 -7.18 -3.37
C ARG A 117 13.28 -5.69 -3.65
N PRO A 118 12.23 -5.06 -3.11
CA PRO A 118 12.05 -3.63 -3.25
C PRO A 118 13.11 -2.86 -2.45
N VAL A 119 13.80 -1.92 -3.12
CA VAL A 119 14.86 -1.08 -2.55
C VAL A 119 14.59 0.41 -2.65
N GLY A 120 13.49 0.80 -3.28
CA GLY A 120 13.03 2.19 -3.41
C GLY A 120 11.58 2.25 -3.83
N LEU A 121 10.99 3.45 -3.77
CA LEU A 121 9.59 3.71 -4.04
C LEU A 121 9.42 5.06 -4.74
N LEU A 122 8.55 5.11 -5.74
CA LEU A 122 8.07 6.38 -6.30
C LEU A 122 7.40 7.23 -5.19
N GLY A 123 7.65 8.51 -5.20
CA GLY A 123 7.18 9.44 -4.17
C GLY A 123 8.07 9.52 -2.93
N SER A 124 9.13 8.70 -2.84
CA SER A 124 10.14 8.72 -1.78
C SER A 124 11.55 8.83 -2.39
N GLU A 125 12.08 7.76 -2.95
CA GLU A 125 13.42 7.70 -3.56
C GLU A 125 13.48 8.29 -4.98
N ALA A 126 12.33 8.40 -5.66
CA ALA A 126 12.18 9.07 -6.96
C ALA A 126 10.85 9.82 -7.03
N ASP A 127 10.70 10.70 -8.03
CA ASP A 127 9.48 11.47 -8.23
C ASP A 127 8.28 10.57 -8.52
N GLY A 128 7.14 10.92 -7.92
CA GLY A 128 5.91 10.16 -7.94
C GLY A 128 4.79 10.80 -8.76
N GLY A 129 3.56 10.33 -8.51
CA GLY A 129 2.37 10.61 -9.32
C GLY A 129 1.45 11.72 -8.79
N PHE A 130 1.80 12.44 -7.74
CA PHE A 130 1.03 13.66 -7.40
C PHE A 130 1.42 14.81 -8.31
N ALA A 131 1.30 14.57 -9.62
CA ALA A 131 1.67 15.48 -10.70
C ALA A 131 0.90 15.12 -11.98
N GLY A 132 0.78 16.07 -12.92
CA GLY A 132 0.11 15.83 -14.21
C GLY A 132 0.77 14.75 -15.05
N TYR A 133 2.11 14.58 -14.91
CA TYR A 133 2.89 13.58 -15.63
C TYR A 133 3.94 12.96 -14.72
N ALA A 134 4.28 11.69 -14.98
CA ALA A 134 5.33 10.95 -14.29
C ALA A 134 6.14 10.11 -15.29
N VAL A 135 7.43 9.92 -15.02
CA VAL A 135 8.28 9.01 -15.78
C VAL A 135 8.37 7.68 -15.04
N ALA A 136 8.29 6.59 -15.77
CA ALA A 136 8.51 5.25 -15.25
C ALA A 136 9.31 4.41 -16.26
N ALA A 137 10.08 3.44 -15.77
CA ALA A 137 10.66 2.42 -16.66
C ALA A 137 9.53 1.67 -17.39
N ASP A 138 9.69 1.39 -18.68
CA ASP A 138 8.65 0.74 -19.49
C ASP A 138 8.22 -0.61 -18.89
N GLU A 139 9.18 -1.39 -18.39
CA GLU A 139 8.92 -2.67 -17.72
C GLU A 139 8.05 -2.58 -16.46
N ARG A 140 7.97 -1.39 -15.83
CA ARG A 140 7.13 -1.10 -14.66
C ARG A 140 5.79 -0.45 -15.01
N ALA A 141 5.59 -0.02 -16.25
CA ALA A 141 4.35 0.54 -16.75
C ALA A 141 3.49 -0.57 -17.37
N HIS A 142 2.78 -1.34 -16.55
CA HIS A 142 2.02 -2.50 -16.99
C HIS A 142 0.78 -2.09 -17.76
N ASP A 143 0.55 -2.71 -18.93
CA ASP A 143 -0.61 -2.45 -19.78
C ASP A 143 -1.89 -3.00 -19.11
N VAL A 144 -2.85 -2.10 -18.88
CA VAL A 144 -4.17 -2.40 -18.31
C VAL A 144 -5.29 -1.85 -19.19
N THR A 145 -5.01 -1.68 -20.49
CA THR A 145 -5.98 -1.12 -21.45
C THR A 145 -7.31 -1.87 -21.45
N ASP A 146 -7.27 -3.19 -21.31
CA ASP A 146 -8.46 -4.05 -21.31
C ASP A 146 -9.10 -4.23 -19.92
N SER A 147 -8.59 -3.56 -18.87
CA SER A 147 -9.16 -3.65 -17.55
C SER A 147 -10.53 -2.99 -17.46
N PRO A 148 -11.54 -3.65 -16.84
CA PRO A 148 -12.85 -3.06 -16.61
C PRO A 148 -12.85 -2.02 -15.46
N LEU A 149 -11.73 -1.88 -14.73
CA LEU A 149 -11.62 -0.95 -13.62
C LEU A 149 -11.49 0.50 -14.14
N THR A 150 -12.02 1.44 -13.38
CA THR A 150 -11.78 2.88 -13.58
C THR A 150 -10.34 3.24 -13.26
N ASP A 151 -9.88 4.43 -13.69
CA ASP A 151 -8.53 4.93 -13.33
C ASP A 151 -8.35 5.09 -11.83
N ASP A 152 -9.41 5.50 -11.12
CA ASP A 152 -9.42 5.58 -9.66
C ASP A 152 -9.20 4.22 -9.00
N GLU A 153 -9.90 3.20 -9.46
CA GLU A 153 -9.76 1.84 -8.95
C GLU A 153 -8.37 1.30 -9.28
N LEU A 154 -7.85 1.54 -10.49
CA LEU A 154 -6.48 1.16 -10.84
C LEU A 154 -5.45 1.87 -9.95
N ALA A 155 -5.56 3.18 -9.79
CA ALA A 155 -4.65 3.94 -8.92
C ALA A 155 -4.70 3.49 -7.45
N ALA A 156 -5.79 2.89 -7.00
CA ALA A 156 -5.92 2.38 -5.63
C ALA A 156 -5.18 1.04 -5.38
N LEU A 157 -4.60 0.42 -6.42
CA LEU A 157 -4.02 -0.93 -6.35
C LEU A 157 -2.53 -0.94 -5.91
N PRO A 158 -1.60 -0.14 -6.49
CA PRO A 158 -0.18 -0.47 -6.48
C PRO A 158 0.39 -0.67 -5.08
N VAL A 159 0.35 0.33 -4.21
CA VAL A 159 0.91 0.22 -2.86
C VAL A 159 0.04 -0.67 -1.97
N ALA A 160 -1.29 -0.47 -1.97
CA ALA A 160 -2.16 -1.14 -1.02
C ALA A 160 -2.33 -2.63 -1.33
N TYR A 161 -2.73 -2.98 -2.54
CA TYR A 161 -2.93 -4.38 -2.95
C TYR A 161 -1.60 -5.09 -3.17
N GLY A 162 -0.58 -4.40 -3.70
CA GLY A 162 0.76 -4.95 -3.80
C GLY A 162 1.32 -5.34 -2.43
N THR A 163 1.22 -4.46 -1.43
CA THR A 163 1.62 -4.78 -0.04
C THR A 163 0.83 -5.97 0.51
N ALA A 164 -0.49 -5.99 0.34
CA ALA A 164 -1.32 -7.09 0.81
C ALA A 164 -0.96 -8.41 0.11
N ALA A 165 -0.76 -8.43 -1.21
CA ALA A 165 -0.32 -9.60 -1.96
C ALA A 165 1.02 -10.13 -1.45
N GLY A 166 1.99 -9.22 -1.22
CA GLY A 166 3.29 -9.57 -0.63
C GLY A 166 3.18 -10.16 0.79
N MET A 167 2.29 -9.62 1.64
CA MET A 167 2.01 -10.16 2.98
C MET A 167 1.46 -11.57 2.91
N LEU A 168 0.44 -11.78 2.07
CA LEU A 168 -0.22 -13.08 1.92
C LEU A 168 0.73 -14.13 1.33
N ALA A 169 1.58 -13.75 0.39
CA ALA A 169 2.56 -14.65 -0.21
C ALA A 169 3.66 -15.03 0.80
N ARG A 170 4.29 -14.04 1.47
CA ARG A 170 5.34 -14.30 2.49
C ARG A 170 4.80 -15.06 3.70
N GLY A 171 3.53 -14.81 4.04
CA GLY A 171 2.83 -15.58 5.08
C GLY A 171 2.36 -16.95 4.62
N GLY A 172 2.47 -17.32 3.34
CA GLY A 172 1.96 -18.58 2.81
C GLY A 172 0.46 -18.77 3.09
N ILE A 173 -0.33 -17.69 2.98
CA ILE A 173 -1.77 -17.75 3.28
C ILE A 173 -2.48 -18.59 2.22
N ALA A 174 -3.21 -19.61 2.66
CA ALA A 174 -3.87 -20.60 1.82
C ALA A 174 -5.37 -20.75 2.14
N GLY A 175 -6.09 -21.42 1.25
CA GLY A 175 -7.50 -21.76 1.47
C GLY A 175 -7.71 -22.67 2.68
N GLY A 176 -8.85 -22.48 3.38
CA GLY A 176 -9.22 -23.22 4.58
C GLY A 176 -8.58 -22.73 5.88
N GLU A 177 -7.64 -21.79 5.82
CA GLU A 177 -7.04 -21.17 7.00
C GLU A 177 -7.96 -20.12 7.63
N THR A 178 -7.84 -19.93 8.96
CA THR A 178 -8.46 -18.84 9.69
C THR A 178 -7.41 -17.74 9.87
N VAL A 179 -7.62 -16.61 9.20
CA VAL A 179 -6.66 -15.48 9.13
C VAL A 179 -7.26 -14.25 9.80
N LEU A 180 -6.52 -13.68 10.76
CA LEU A 180 -6.87 -12.37 11.33
C LEU A 180 -6.25 -11.27 10.49
N VAL A 181 -7.03 -10.24 10.16
CA VAL A 181 -6.54 -9.00 9.52
C VAL A 181 -6.77 -7.83 10.45
N THR A 182 -5.70 -7.12 10.83
CA THR A 182 -5.79 -5.88 11.61
C THR A 182 -5.92 -4.67 10.70
N GLY A 183 -6.53 -3.58 11.20
CA GLY A 183 -6.71 -2.36 10.39
C GLY A 183 -7.51 -2.58 9.11
N ALA A 184 -8.48 -3.49 9.15
CA ALA A 184 -9.17 -4.05 7.98
C ALA A 184 -9.96 -3.05 7.13
N SER A 185 -10.24 -1.84 7.61
CA SER A 185 -10.94 -0.80 6.86
C SER A 185 -10.01 0.15 6.08
N GLY A 186 -8.70 0.10 6.34
CA GLY A 186 -7.71 0.89 5.59
C GLY A 186 -7.37 0.25 4.23
N GLY A 187 -6.60 0.97 3.40
CA GLY A 187 -6.25 0.49 2.05
C GLY A 187 -5.63 -0.91 2.03
N VAL A 188 -4.53 -1.12 2.76
CA VAL A 188 -3.84 -2.43 2.82
C VAL A 188 -4.69 -3.48 3.53
N GLY A 189 -5.34 -3.11 4.66
CA GLY A 189 -6.16 -4.06 5.43
C GLY A 189 -7.35 -4.57 4.62
N LEU A 190 -8.08 -3.70 3.93
CA LEU A 190 -9.22 -4.10 3.10
C LEU A 190 -8.77 -4.94 1.89
N ALA A 191 -7.63 -4.60 1.27
CA ALA A 191 -7.02 -5.40 0.23
C ALA A 191 -6.66 -6.81 0.75
N ALA A 192 -6.06 -6.90 1.95
CA ALA A 192 -5.73 -8.19 2.58
C ALA A 192 -6.98 -9.03 2.86
N VAL A 193 -8.08 -8.41 3.32
CA VAL A 193 -9.38 -9.08 3.48
C VAL A 193 -9.86 -9.68 2.16
N GLN A 194 -9.90 -8.86 1.09
CA GLN A 194 -10.36 -9.31 -0.23
C GLN A 194 -9.50 -10.43 -0.79
N LEU A 195 -8.18 -10.25 -0.81
CA LEU A 195 -7.26 -11.22 -1.39
C LEU A 195 -7.17 -12.52 -0.58
N ALA A 196 -7.28 -12.46 0.75
CA ALA A 196 -7.31 -13.66 1.60
C ALA A 196 -8.63 -14.44 1.40
N ALA A 197 -9.76 -13.74 1.36
CA ALA A 197 -11.07 -14.35 1.09
C ALA A 197 -11.11 -14.99 -0.33
N ALA A 198 -10.56 -14.32 -1.34
CA ALA A 198 -10.45 -14.86 -2.70
C ALA A 198 -9.59 -16.13 -2.78
N ARG A 199 -8.61 -16.29 -1.88
CA ARG A 199 -7.83 -17.54 -1.72
C ARG A 199 -8.58 -18.63 -0.96
N GLY A 200 -9.80 -18.38 -0.48
CA GLY A 200 -10.61 -19.32 0.29
C GLY A 200 -10.25 -19.39 1.78
N ALA A 201 -9.54 -18.39 2.32
CA ALA A 201 -9.32 -18.26 3.75
C ALA A 201 -10.57 -17.74 4.46
N ARG A 202 -10.81 -18.18 5.70
CA ARG A 202 -11.81 -17.61 6.59
C ARG A 202 -11.20 -16.38 7.28
N VAL A 203 -11.64 -15.19 6.89
CA VAL A 203 -11.09 -13.93 7.39
C VAL A 203 -11.84 -13.46 8.62
N VAL A 204 -11.12 -13.24 9.72
CA VAL A 204 -11.54 -12.46 10.89
C VAL A 204 -10.90 -11.08 10.78
N ALA A 205 -11.67 -10.02 10.90
CA ALA A 205 -11.19 -8.67 10.67
C ALA A 205 -11.36 -7.76 11.89
N ILE A 206 -10.33 -6.98 12.23
CA ILE A 206 -10.43 -5.92 13.26
C ILE A 206 -10.61 -4.58 12.58
N THR A 207 -11.68 -3.86 12.93
CA THR A 207 -11.98 -2.52 12.40
C THR A 207 -12.56 -1.58 13.44
N ALA A 208 -12.70 -0.30 13.11
CA ALA A 208 -13.41 0.68 13.93
C ALA A 208 -14.92 0.53 13.75
N ALA A 209 -15.69 0.99 14.77
CA ALA A 209 -17.14 1.05 14.70
C ALA A 209 -17.62 1.88 13.50
N GLY A 210 -18.73 1.44 12.89
CA GLY A 210 -19.35 2.04 11.71
C GLY A 210 -18.71 1.64 10.38
N LYS A 211 -17.70 0.72 10.37
CA LYS A 211 -17.01 0.25 9.15
C LYS A 211 -17.21 -1.25 8.90
N GLU A 212 -17.99 -1.91 9.73
CA GLU A 212 -18.15 -3.37 9.78
C GLU A 212 -18.75 -3.91 8.49
N GLU A 213 -19.78 -3.24 7.97
CA GLU A 213 -20.47 -3.67 6.75
C GLU A 213 -19.52 -3.65 5.54
N ALA A 214 -18.79 -2.56 5.36
CA ALA A 214 -17.84 -2.45 4.27
C ALA A 214 -16.71 -3.50 4.33
N VAL A 215 -16.29 -3.88 5.54
CA VAL A 215 -15.28 -4.94 5.75
C VAL A 215 -15.86 -6.32 5.46
N ARG A 216 -17.16 -6.57 5.81
CA ARG A 216 -17.87 -7.81 5.43
C ARG A 216 -18.08 -7.91 3.90
N GLU A 217 -18.50 -6.81 3.27
CA GLU A 217 -18.59 -6.72 1.81
C GLU A 217 -17.25 -7.04 1.13
N GLY A 218 -16.12 -6.67 1.77
CA GLY A 218 -14.77 -7.04 1.35
C GLY A 218 -14.44 -8.51 1.48
N GLY A 219 -15.28 -9.33 2.14
CA GLY A 219 -15.09 -10.77 2.27
C GLY A 219 -14.72 -11.25 3.68
N ALA A 220 -14.76 -10.40 4.70
CA ALA A 220 -14.56 -10.84 6.08
C ALA A 220 -15.75 -11.68 6.56
N ALA A 221 -15.47 -12.90 7.02
CA ALA A 221 -16.47 -13.80 7.62
C ALA A 221 -16.92 -13.30 8.98
N GLU A 222 -16.00 -12.73 9.76
CA GLU A 222 -16.27 -12.18 11.09
C GLU A 222 -15.59 -10.82 11.26
N VAL A 223 -16.22 -9.96 12.04
CA VAL A 223 -15.68 -8.63 12.32
C VAL A 223 -15.67 -8.39 13.83
N VAL A 224 -14.54 -7.94 14.34
CA VAL A 224 -14.30 -7.51 15.72
C VAL A 224 -14.07 -6.01 15.74
N LEU A 225 -14.72 -5.31 16.66
CA LEU A 225 -14.45 -3.89 16.86
C LEU A 225 -13.12 -3.70 17.61
N ARG A 226 -12.33 -2.73 17.16
CA ARG A 226 -11.17 -2.29 17.93
C ARG A 226 -11.60 -1.72 19.27
N ASP A 227 -10.83 -1.99 20.29
CA ASP A 227 -10.97 -1.42 21.62
C ASP A 227 -9.62 -0.82 22.06
N ARG A 228 -9.65 0.05 23.09
CA ARG A 228 -8.46 0.59 23.74
C ARG A 228 -7.73 -0.47 24.56
N ASP A 229 -8.47 -1.46 25.06
CA ASP A 229 -7.93 -2.62 25.78
C ASP A 229 -7.58 -3.75 24.79
N PRO A 230 -6.30 -4.01 24.52
CA PRO A 230 -5.90 -5.11 23.64
C PRO A 230 -6.34 -6.50 24.12
N ALA A 231 -6.51 -6.69 25.45
CA ALA A 231 -6.97 -7.95 26.00
C ALA A 231 -8.45 -8.19 25.65
N ALA A 232 -9.31 -7.17 25.74
CA ALA A 232 -10.69 -7.25 25.32
C ALA A 232 -10.82 -7.60 23.82
N VAL A 233 -9.96 -7.03 22.97
CA VAL A 233 -9.86 -7.39 21.53
C VAL A 233 -9.47 -8.84 21.37
N ALA A 234 -8.46 -9.33 22.09
CA ALA A 234 -7.99 -10.72 22.02
C ALA A 234 -9.09 -11.71 22.41
N ASP A 235 -9.87 -11.40 23.45
CA ASP A 235 -11.00 -12.22 23.87
C ASP A 235 -12.13 -12.22 22.84
N ALA A 236 -12.44 -11.06 22.24
CA ALA A 236 -13.44 -10.97 21.18
C ALA A 236 -13.01 -11.77 19.94
N VAL A 237 -11.74 -11.66 19.51
CA VAL A 237 -11.19 -12.47 18.43
C VAL A 237 -11.30 -13.95 18.72
N GLY A 238 -10.91 -14.40 19.94
CA GLY A 238 -11.02 -15.80 20.33
C GLY A 238 -12.45 -16.34 20.25
N ARG A 239 -13.43 -15.54 20.69
CA ARG A 239 -14.86 -15.93 20.63
C ARG A 239 -15.36 -16.11 19.20
N VAL A 240 -15.09 -15.14 18.30
CA VAL A 240 -15.62 -15.18 16.92
C VAL A 240 -14.83 -16.12 16.00
N ALA A 241 -13.54 -16.27 16.25
CA ALA A 241 -12.72 -17.23 15.50
C ALA A 241 -13.15 -18.67 15.78
N GLY A 242 -13.53 -19.00 17.02
CA GLY A 242 -13.98 -20.33 17.45
C GLY A 242 -12.89 -21.41 17.41
N ARG A 243 -11.69 -21.08 16.92
CA ARG A 243 -10.50 -21.92 16.83
C ARG A 243 -9.24 -21.03 16.83
N PRO A 244 -8.06 -21.56 17.14
CA PRO A 244 -6.83 -20.81 17.01
C PRO A 244 -6.61 -20.30 15.58
N LEU A 245 -5.99 -19.12 15.45
CA LEU A 245 -5.67 -18.50 14.16
C LEU A 245 -4.50 -19.22 13.49
N ASP A 246 -4.61 -19.47 12.21
CA ASP A 246 -3.50 -20.01 11.41
C ASP A 246 -2.47 -18.92 11.11
N ALA A 247 -2.94 -17.69 10.87
CA ALA A 247 -2.07 -16.54 10.60
C ALA A 247 -2.72 -15.23 11.02
N VAL A 248 -1.86 -14.21 11.19
CA VAL A 248 -2.26 -12.81 11.36
C VAL A 248 -1.59 -11.97 10.26
N VAL A 249 -2.36 -11.12 9.60
CA VAL A 249 -1.91 -10.11 8.64
C VAL A 249 -2.05 -8.76 9.32
N ASP A 250 -0.92 -8.19 9.74
CA ASP A 250 -0.89 -7.05 10.65
C ASP A 250 -0.31 -5.80 10.00
N VAL A 251 -1.13 -4.77 9.90
CA VAL A 251 -0.75 -3.43 9.43
C VAL A 251 -0.80 -2.38 10.55
N VAL A 252 -1.13 -2.80 11.77
CA VAL A 252 -1.28 -1.91 12.93
C VAL A 252 -0.08 -2.00 13.87
N GLY A 253 0.38 -3.21 14.20
CA GLY A 253 1.45 -3.41 15.18
C GLY A 253 1.03 -3.02 16.60
N GLY A 254 2.01 -2.53 17.38
CA GLY A 254 1.78 -2.04 18.74
C GLY A 254 1.30 -3.13 19.70
N PRO A 255 0.49 -2.76 20.72
CA PRO A 255 0.11 -3.67 21.81
C PRO A 255 -0.82 -4.83 21.39
N LEU A 256 -1.37 -4.80 20.17
CA LEU A 256 -2.17 -5.92 19.68
C LEU A 256 -1.35 -7.18 19.45
N LEU A 257 -0.09 -7.07 19.04
CA LEU A 257 0.78 -8.21 18.79
C LEU A 257 0.96 -9.07 20.06
N PRO A 258 1.48 -8.56 21.17
CA PRO A 258 1.64 -9.38 22.38
C PRO A 258 0.29 -9.86 22.94
N ALA A 259 -0.79 -9.09 22.81
CA ALA A 259 -2.10 -9.47 23.35
C ALA A 259 -2.75 -10.64 22.58
N LEU A 260 -2.57 -10.67 21.26
CA LEU A 260 -3.20 -11.67 20.37
C LEU A 260 -2.33 -12.89 20.09
N LEU A 261 -1.05 -12.89 20.50
CA LEU A 261 -0.11 -13.96 20.12
C LEU A 261 -0.58 -15.34 20.59
N ASP A 262 -1.22 -15.44 21.77
CA ASP A 262 -1.78 -16.70 22.31
C ASP A 262 -3.04 -17.17 21.56
N ARG A 263 -3.55 -16.37 20.64
CA ARG A 263 -4.66 -16.79 19.75
C ARG A 263 -4.16 -17.45 18.48
N VAL A 264 -2.85 -17.36 18.20
CA VAL A 264 -2.20 -18.03 17.07
C VAL A 264 -1.90 -19.48 17.46
N ARG A 265 -2.20 -20.42 16.57
CA ARG A 265 -1.91 -21.86 16.81
C ARG A 265 -0.40 -22.13 16.83
N ASP A 266 -0.04 -23.28 17.36
CA ASP A 266 1.31 -23.81 17.23
C ASP A 266 1.72 -23.91 15.75
N GLY A 267 2.91 -23.43 15.40
CA GLY A 267 3.40 -23.34 14.03
C GLY A 267 2.67 -22.31 13.16
N GLY A 268 1.87 -21.42 13.77
CA GLY A 268 1.23 -20.32 13.07
C GLY A 268 2.19 -19.19 12.74
N ARG A 269 1.72 -18.13 12.09
CA ARG A 269 2.57 -17.01 11.68
C ARG A 269 1.89 -15.65 11.83
N TRP A 270 2.73 -14.65 12.10
CA TRP A 270 2.33 -13.25 12.22
C TRP A 270 3.09 -12.43 11.18
N VAL A 271 2.39 -11.90 10.17
CA VAL A 271 2.96 -11.14 9.05
C VAL A 271 2.75 -9.66 9.28
N ILE A 272 3.83 -8.88 9.32
CA ILE A 272 3.81 -7.46 9.68
C ILE A 272 4.24 -6.61 8.49
N ALA A 273 3.42 -5.62 8.10
CA ALA A 273 3.75 -4.63 7.07
C ALA A 273 3.50 -3.18 7.51
N GLY A 274 3.12 -2.95 8.76
CA GLY A 274 2.86 -1.61 9.27
C GLY A 274 2.91 -1.55 10.79
N ALA A 275 3.06 -0.34 11.32
CA ALA A 275 3.21 -0.10 12.74
C ALA A 275 2.53 1.21 13.20
N ILE A 276 1.34 1.51 12.65
CA ILE A 276 0.61 2.74 12.98
C ILE A 276 0.15 2.79 14.45
N GLY A 277 0.03 1.64 15.10
CA GLY A 277 -0.29 1.51 16.53
C GLY A 277 0.94 1.49 17.44
N GLY A 278 2.15 1.58 16.87
CA GLY A 278 3.42 1.60 17.57
C GLY A 278 4.45 0.64 16.98
N ALA A 279 5.68 1.12 16.78
CA ALA A 279 6.76 0.33 16.18
C ALA A 279 7.56 -0.49 17.23
N ARG A 280 7.46 -0.13 18.51
CA ARG A 280 8.16 -0.81 19.59
C ARG A 280 7.17 -1.59 20.43
N VAL A 281 7.43 -2.89 20.63
CA VAL A 281 6.58 -3.80 21.41
C VAL A 281 7.42 -4.57 22.42
N ASP A 282 6.86 -4.81 23.61
CA ASP A 282 7.43 -5.70 24.60
C ASP A 282 6.88 -7.11 24.36
N LEU A 283 7.77 -8.07 24.12
CA LEU A 283 7.41 -9.42 23.71
C LEU A 283 8.15 -10.48 24.52
N ASP A 284 7.40 -11.38 25.17
CA ASP A 284 7.96 -12.58 25.79
C ASP A 284 8.32 -13.62 24.71
N LEU A 285 9.62 -13.78 24.43
CA LEU A 285 10.11 -14.69 23.40
C LEU A 285 9.74 -16.15 23.63
N ARG A 286 9.44 -16.56 24.87
CA ARG A 286 8.98 -17.94 25.17
C ARG A 286 7.71 -18.27 24.42
N ARG A 287 6.83 -17.28 24.21
CA ARG A 287 5.59 -17.43 23.46
C ARG A 287 5.83 -17.71 21.98
N LEU A 288 6.98 -17.32 21.43
CA LEU A 288 7.38 -17.65 20.05
C LEU A 288 7.94 -19.07 19.98
N TYR A 289 9.03 -19.36 20.73
CA TYR A 289 9.76 -20.61 20.52
C TYR A 289 9.03 -21.84 21.09
N LEU A 290 8.26 -21.71 22.17
CA LEU A 290 7.48 -22.83 22.71
C LEU A 290 6.33 -23.25 21.81
N HIS A 291 5.80 -22.31 21.01
CA HIS A 291 4.68 -22.55 20.10
C HIS A 291 5.10 -22.55 18.62
N ASN A 292 6.40 -22.43 18.33
CA ASN A 292 6.95 -22.39 16.97
C ASN A 292 6.28 -21.32 16.08
N VAL A 293 5.85 -20.18 16.65
CA VAL A 293 5.21 -19.09 15.90
C VAL A 293 6.26 -18.29 15.15
N ALA A 294 6.05 -18.07 13.86
CA ALA A 294 6.92 -17.24 13.03
C ALA A 294 6.46 -15.78 13.01
N LEU A 295 7.38 -14.84 13.25
CA LEU A 295 7.20 -13.42 12.92
C LEU A 295 7.81 -13.15 11.55
N VAL A 296 6.99 -12.66 10.61
CA VAL A 296 7.37 -12.45 9.21
C VAL A 296 7.27 -10.98 8.88
N GLY A 297 8.39 -10.31 8.62
CA GLY A 297 8.41 -8.95 8.08
C GLY A 297 8.00 -8.96 6.61
N SER A 298 7.15 -8.02 6.19
CA SER A 298 6.71 -7.88 4.82
C SER A 298 6.72 -6.41 4.41
N SER A 299 7.51 -6.07 3.41
CA SER A 299 7.60 -4.73 2.84
C SER A 299 7.27 -4.79 1.36
N MET A 300 6.22 -4.11 0.95
CA MET A 300 5.79 -4.06 -0.45
C MET A 300 5.61 -5.46 -1.09
N HIS A 301 5.68 -5.52 -2.41
CA HIS A 301 5.58 -6.70 -3.25
C HIS A 301 6.91 -7.01 -3.96
N THR A 302 6.94 -8.09 -4.69
CA THR A 302 7.98 -8.42 -5.68
C THR A 302 7.41 -8.22 -7.09
N PRO A 303 8.22 -8.20 -8.17
CA PRO A 303 7.72 -8.14 -9.53
C PRO A 303 6.66 -9.21 -9.84
N ALA A 304 6.85 -10.43 -9.35
CA ALA A 304 5.86 -11.51 -9.53
C ALA A 304 4.53 -11.18 -8.88
N HIS A 305 4.53 -10.69 -7.64
CA HIS A 305 3.28 -10.32 -6.96
C HIS A 305 2.55 -9.20 -7.67
N PHE A 306 3.30 -8.23 -8.24
CA PHE A 306 2.69 -7.14 -8.99
C PHE A 306 2.12 -7.60 -10.33
N ALA A 307 2.81 -8.49 -11.04
CA ALA A 307 2.30 -9.08 -12.28
C ALA A 307 0.99 -9.87 -12.05
N GLU A 308 0.89 -10.63 -10.95
CA GLU A 308 -0.37 -11.29 -10.56
C GLU A 308 -1.49 -10.27 -10.28
N LEU A 309 -1.17 -9.18 -9.56
CA LEU A 309 -2.13 -8.11 -9.28
C LEU A 309 -2.62 -7.43 -10.57
N VAL A 310 -1.73 -7.18 -11.54
CA VAL A 310 -2.10 -6.65 -12.86
C VAL A 310 -3.03 -7.61 -13.59
N ALA A 311 -2.73 -8.92 -13.58
CA ALA A 311 -3.60 -9.92 -14.18
C ALA A 311 -4.98 -9.97 -13.50
N ASP A 312 -5.05 -9.79 -12.18
CA ASP A 312 -6.32 -9.70 -11.44
C ASP A 312 -7.09 -8.42 -11.78
N ALA A 313 -6.39 -7.29 -11.96
CA ALA A 313 -6.99 -6.02 -12.37
C ALA A 313 -7.56 -6.09 -13.80
N VAL A 314 -6.82 -6.67 -14.74
CA VAL A 314 -7.29 -6.87 -16.13
C VAL A 314 -8.50 -7.80 -16.18
N ALA A 315 -8.51 -8.84 -15.37
CA ALA A 315 -9.63 -9.77 -15.28
C ALA A 315 -10.81 -9.27 -14.43
N GLY A 316 -10.70 -8.09 -13.78
CA GLY A 316 -11.73 -7.54 -12.89
C GLY A 316 -11.99 -8.36 -11.62
N ARG A 317 -11.00 -9.13 -11.17
CA ARG A 317 -11.10 -9.97 -9.96
C ARG A 317 -10.88 -9.20 -8.65
N VAL A 318 -10.33 -8.00 -8.72
CA VAL A 318 -10.14 -7.08 -7.57
C VAL A 318 -11.01 -5.85 -7.76
N ARG A 319 -11.55 -5.31 -6.67
CA ARG A 319 -12.37 -4.09 -6.68
C ARG A 319 -12.04 -3.22 -5.48
N PRO A 320 -11.08 -2.30 -5.61
CA PRO A 320 -10.75 -1.36 -4.55
C PRO A 320 -11.95 -0.46 -4.23
N ARG A 321 -12.16 -0.19 -2.94
CA ARG A 321 -13.16 0.78 -2.50
C ARG A 321 -12.57 2.18 -2.53
N ILE A 322 -13.20 3.09 -3.28
CA ILE A 322 -12.83 4.50 -3.33
C ILE A 322 -13.69 5.27 -2.33
N ALA A 323 -13.02 5.82 -1.32
CA ALA A 323 -13.66 6.58 -0.23
C ALA A 323 -13.88 8.04 -0.60
N GLY A 324 -12.98 8.62 -1.40
CA GLY A 324 -13.05 10.03 -1.79
C GLY A 324 -12.20 10.34 -3.00
N ARG A 325 -12.54 11.45 -3.67
CA ARG A 325 -11.84 12.01 -4.83
C ARG A 325 -11.53 13.46 -4.56
N ARG A 326 -10.31 13.89 -4.83
CA ARG A 326 -9.87 15.26 -4.61
C ARG A 326 -9.04 15.73 -5.81
N PRO A 327 -9.12 17.01 -6.21
CA PRO A 327 -8.17 17.57 -7.15
C PRO A 327 -6.79 17.67 -6.47
N LEU A 328 -5.70 17.71 -7.25
CA LEU A 328 -4.35 17.90 -6.73
C LEU A 328 -4.21 19.20 -5.91
N SER A 329 -4.94 20.26 -6.30
CA SER A 329 -4.96 21.52 -5.56
C SER A 329 -5.47 21.40 -4.13
N ALA A 330 -6.21 20.34 -3.80
CA ALA A 330 -6.72 20.03 -2.46
C ALA A 330 -5.92 18.90 -1.78
N ILE A 331 -4.61 18.73 -2.11
CA ILE A 331 -3.78 17.64 -1.57
C ILE A 331 -3.62 17.73 -0.05
N HIS A 332 -3.57 18.93 0.53
CA HIS A 332 -3.47 19.13 1.96
C HIS A 332 -4.71 18.59 2.69
N GLU A 333 -5.90 19.02 2.23
CA GLU A 333 -7.18 18.53 2.77
C GLU A 333 -7.33 17.02 2.59
N ALA A 334 -6.86 16.50 1.45
CA ALA A 334 -6.88 15.05 1.17
C ALA A 334 -5.97 14.27 2.16
N GLN A 335 -4.77 14.78 2.44
CA GLN A 335 -3.86 14.16 3.42
C GLN A 335 -4.38 14.29 4.85
N GLU A 336 -5.03 15.40 5.21
CA GLU A 336 -5.67 15.58 6.51
C GLU A 336 -6.86 14.62 6.68
N GLU A 337 -7.73 14.51 5.67
CA GLU A 337 -8.84 13.54 5.65
C GLU A 337 -8.31 12.12 5.81
N PHE A 338 -7.25 11.79 5.08
CA PHE A 338 -6.60 10.48 5.15
C PHE A 338 -6.05 10.20 6.56
N ALA A 339 -5.39 11.18 7.19
CA ALA A 339 -4.80 11.06 8.52
C ALA A 339 -5.85 10.86 9.64
N ARG A 340 -7.08 11.40 9.50
CA ARG A 340 -8.18 11.14 10.43
C ARG A 340 -8.62 9.69 10.44
N ALA A 341 -8.30 8.92 9.37
CA ALA A 341 -8.63 7.50 9.25
C ALA A 341 -10.12 7.18 9.50
N GLU A 342 -11.02 8.10 9.13
CA GLU A 342 -12.48 7.91 9.25
C GLU A 342 -13.09 7.22 8.03
N HIS A 343 -12.43 7.28 6.90
CA HIS A 343 -12.83 6.66 5.64
C HIS A 343 -12.65 5.13 5.64
N VAL A 344 -13.21 4.46 4.63
CA VAL A 344 -12.98 3.04 4.32
C VAL A 344 -12.45 2.92 2.90
N GLY A 345 -11.30 2.27 2.74
CA GLY A 345 -10.65 2.11 1.44
C GLY A 345 -9.65 3.23 1.12
N LYS A 346 -9.66 3.76 -0.11
CA LYS A 346 -8.64 4.66 -0.64
C LYS A 346 -9.21 6.04 -1.00
N ILE A 347 -8.41 7.09 -0.79
CA ILE A 347 -8.66 8.43 -1.28
C ILE A 347 -7.78 8.64 -2.52
N VAL A 348 -8.38 9.13 -3.60
CA VAL A 348 -7.73 9.34 -4.89
C VAL A 348 -7.60 10.83 -5.18
N VAL A 349 -6.47 11.20 -5.79
CA VAL A 349 -6.14 12.55 -6.24
C VAL A 349 -6.08 12.56 -7.77
N HIS A 350 -6.70 13.58 -8.37
CA HIS A 350 -6.66 13.84 -9.80
C HIS A 350 -5.74 15.02 -10.07
N PRO A 351 -4.62 14.81 -10.76
CA PRO A 351 -3.66 15.89 -11.02
C PRO A 351 -4.14 16.93 -12.03
N GLY A 352 -5.12 16.59 -12.91
CA GLY A 352 -5.68 17.49 -13.92
C GLY A 352 -5.33 17.12 -15.34
#